data_873d752f57d96e7e5f6e96fda24cb11d
#
_entry.id   873d752f57d96e7e5f6e96fda24cb11d
#
_cell.length_a   1.000
_cell.length_b   1.000
_cell.length_c   1.000
_cell.angle_alpha   90.00
_cell.angle_beta   90.00
_cell.angle_gamma   90.00
#
_symmetry.space_group_name_H-M   'P 1'
#
loop_
_entity.id
_entity.type
_entity.pdbx_description
1 polymer ?
#
loop_
_entity_poly.entity_id
_entity_poly.type
_entity_poly.pdbx_seq_one_letter_code
_entity_poly.pdbx_strand_id
1 'polypeptide(L)'
;AQVDKDFKHDALGQEAKFRGARLDYFRGDFLWAQAQLDVLKSATSQLIANDALSLSLLISDNMGLDSTTDALMLYARADLLSYRNKNDDALVILDSLHILYPNHSLVDDAWYKEAQIMDMKRNYVAEDSLYGKILAYDSASVIADDALYQRALLHETKLNDKAKALELYQDLIVKYPGSVFVVESRKKYRALRGDVLN
;
A
#
# COMPACT_ATOMS: atom_id res chain seq x y z
N ALA A 1 -20.99 10.09 11.24
CA ALA A 1 -21.61 10.36 12.56
C ALA A 1 -22.99 9.70 12.72
N GLN A 2 -24.02 10.04 11.88
CA GLN A 2 -25.36 9.44 12.03
C GLN A 2 -25.37 7.96 11.64
N VAL A 3 -24.86 7.63 10.46
CA VAL A 3 -24.78 6.23 9.94
C VAL A 3 -24.01 5.32 10.90
N ASP A 4 -22.92 5.80 11.51
CA ASP A 4 -22.13 5.05 12.49
C ASP A 4 -22.96 4.72 13.76
N LYS A 5 -23.85 5.61 14.17
CA LYS A 5 -24.74 5.38 15.33
C LYS A 5 -25.87 4.40 15.01
N ASP A 6 -26.50 4.57 13.86
CA ASP A 6 -27.70 3.81 13.48
C ASP A 6 -27.34 2.37 13.03
N PHE A 7 -26.13 2.16 12.51
CA PHE A 7 -25.66 0.88 11.95
C PHE A 7 -24.36 0.36 12.62
N LYS A 8 -24.21 0.58 13.91
CA LYS A 8 -22.98 0.36 14.68
C LYS A 8 -22.35 -1.03 14.54
N HIS A 9 -23.14 -2.04 14.26
CA HIS A 9 -22.70 -3.46 14.20
C HIS A 9 -22.73 -4.07 12.80
N ASP A 10 -23.07 -3.31 11.77
CA ASP A 10 -23.09 -3.79 10.41
C ASP A 10 -21.94 -3.20 9.56
N ALA A 11 -21.74 -3.74 8.35
CA ALA A 11 -20.69 -3.34 7.45
C ALA A 11 -20.77 -1.85 7.06
N LEU A 12 -21.98 -1.28 6.97
CA LEU A 12 -22.17 0.11 6.58
C LEU A 12 -21.69 1.07 7.68
N GLY A 13 -21.99 0.77 8.94
CA GLY A 13 -21.50 1.55 10.07
C GLY A 13 -20.00 1.45 10.25
N GLN A 14 -19.44 0.25 10.06
CA GLN A 14 -17.99 0.03 10.08
C GLN A 14 -17.27 0.80 8.96
N GLU A 15 -17.81 0.79 7.75
CA GLU A 15 -17.30 1.58 6.63
C GLU A 15 -17.37 3.09 6.93
N ALA A 16 -18.48 3.58 7.47
CA ALA A 16 -18.62 4.99 7.85
C ALA A 16 -17.59 5.40 8.92
N LYS A 17 -17.30 4.50 9.87
CA LYS A 17 -16.29 4.71 10.90
C LYS A 17 -14.88 4.73 10.33
N PHE A 18 -14.57 3.80 9.41
CA PHE A 18 -13.28 3.76 8.72
C PHE A 18 -13.04 5.04 7.92
N ARG A 19 -14.04 5.52 7.17
CA ARG A 19 -13.96 6.80 6.46
C ARG A 19 -13.75 7.98 7.40
N GLY A 20 -14.35 7.95 8.60
CA GLY A 20 -14.10 8.93 9.65
C GLY A 20 -12.64 8.94 10.09
N ALA A 21 -12.09 7.77 10.42
CA ALA A 21 -10.68 7.62 10.80
C ALA A 21 -9.72 8.10 9.68
N ARG A 22 -10.03 7.80 8.42
CA ARG A 22 -9.26 8.32 7.27
C ARG A 22 -9.31 9.84 7.16
N LEU A 23 -10.45 10.47 7.45
CA LEU A 23 -10.54 11.94 7.46
C LEU A 23 -9.65 12.53 8.55
N ASP A 24 -9.62 11.94 9.74
CA ASP A 24 -8.77 12.39 10.84
C ASP A 24 -7.28 12.18 10.49
N TYR A 25 -6.92 11.06 9.87
CA TYR A 25 -5.58 10.84 9.31
C TYR A 25 -5.19 11.93 8.29
N PHE A 26 -6.06 12.27 7.34
CA PHE A 26 -5.80 13.33 6.36
C PHE A 26 -5.67 14.73 6.98
N ARG A 27 -6.24 14.96 8.16
CA ARG A 27 -6.12 16.21 8.93
C ARG A 27 -4.85 16.26 9.77
N GLY A 28 -4.17 15.12 9.93
CA GLY A 28 -3.03 14.98 10.82
C GLY A 28 -3.39 14.66 12.27
N ASP A 29 -4.65 14.36 12.56
CA ASP A 29 -5.11 13.93 13.88
C ASP A 29 -4.77 12.45 14.08
N PHE A 30 -3.49 12.09 13.93
CA PHE A 30 -3.01 10.70 13.84
C PHE A 30 -3.36 9.85 15.07
N LEU A 31 -3.22 10.39 16.27
CA LEU A 31 -3.58 9.67 17.51
C LEU A 31 -5.06 9.33 17.57
N TRP A 32 -5.91 10.26 17.11
CA TRP A 32 -7.35 10.02 17.08
C TRP A 32 -7.75 9.05 15.97
N ALA A 33 -7.13 9.18 14.80
CA ALA A 33 -7.29 8.20 13.72
C ALA A 33 -6.89 6.80 14.20
N GLN A 34 -5.73 6.66 14.85
CA GLN A 34 -5.24 5.40 15.42
C GLN A 34 -6.25 4.76 16.38
N ALA A 35 -6.77 5.52 17.34
CA ALA A 35 -7.74 5.02 18.30
C ALA A 35 -9.03 4.49 17.65
N GLN A 36 -9.48 5.12 16.55
CA GLN A 36 -10.64 4.64 15.79
C GLN A 36 -10.32 3.38 14.98
N LEU A 37 -9.13 3.31 14.37
CA LEU A 37 -8.67 2.17 13.59
C LEU A 37 -8.48 0.92 14.45
N ASP A 38 -8.00 1.09 15.70
CA ASP A 38 -7.82 -0.03 16.64
C ASP A 38 -9.14 -0.75 16.94
N VAL A 39 -10.24 -0.02 17.02
CA VAL A 39 -11.58 -0.62 17.17
C VAL A 39 -12.00 -1.39 15.91
N LEU A 40 -11.59 -0.95 14.73
CA LEU A 40 -11.97 -1.55 13.45
C LEU A 40 -11.14 -2.77 13.06
N LYS A 41 -9.99 -3.01 13.66
CA LYS A 41 -9.18 -4.22 13.45
C LYS A 41 -9.94 -5.51 13.76
N SER A 42 -10.95 -5.45 14.61
CA SER A 42 -11.87 -6.55 14.95
C SER A 42 -13.22 -6.47 14.24
N ALA A 43 -13.32 -5.71 13.15
CA ALA A 43 -14.55 -5.57 12.39
C ALA A 43 -15.01 -6.90 11.78
N THR A 44 -16.32 -7.09 11.63
CA THR A 44 -16.89 -8.30 11.00
C THR A 44 -16.60 -8.36 9.52
N SER A 45 -16.45 -7.22 8.85
CA SER A 45 -15.98 -7.15 7.47
C SER A 45 -14.46 -7.30 7.43
N GLN A 46 -13.99 -8.41 6.88
CA GLN A 46 -12.55 -8.68 6.74
C GLN A 46 -11.82 -7.60 5.91
N LEU A 47 -12.48 -7.07 4.89
CA LEU A 47 -11.92 -5.99 4.06
C LEU A 47 -11.68 -4.73 4.89
N ILE A 48 -12.68 -4.29 5.67
CA ILE A 48 -12.57 -3.11 6.53
C ILE A 48 -11.52 -3.34 7.64
N ALA A 49 -11.46 -4.54 8.20
CA ALA A 49 -10.45 -4.90 9.21
C ALA A 49 -9.02 -4.82 8.63
N ASN A 50 -8.82 -5.32 7.43
CA ASN A 50 -7.53 -5.26 6.75
C ASN A 50 -7.13 -3.82 6.39
N ASP A 51 -8.05 -3.03 5.85
CA ASP A 51 -7.80 -1.62 5.53
C ASP A 51 -7.49 -0.81 6.80
N ALA A 52 -8.21 -1.07 7.90
CA ALA A 52 -7.97 -0.44 9.19
C ALA A 52 -6.61 -0.84 9.77
N LEU A 53 -6.23 -2.12 9.65
CA LEU A 53 -4.93 -2.61 10.09
C LEU A 53 -3.80 -1.95 9.29
N SER A 54 -3.90 -1.91 7.97
CA SER A 54 -2.88 -1.32 7.10
C SER A 54 -2.66 0.16 7.40
N LEU A 55 -3.74 0.94 7.52
CA LEU A 55 -3.61 2.37 7.86
C LEU A 55 -3.10 2.57 9.30
N SER A 56 -3.50 1.71 10.24
CA SER A 56 -3.03 1.76 11.60
C SER A 56 -1.52 1.48 11.70
N LEU A 57 -1.01 0.49 10.96
CA LEU A 57 0.42 0.18 10.89
C LEU A 57 1.19 1.34 10.26
N LEU A 58 0.70 1.89 9.14
CA LEU A 58 1.32 3.07 8.52
C LEU A 58 1.47 4.22 9.52
N ILE A 59 0.43 4.50 10.32
CA ILE A 59 0.49 5.54 11.35
C ILE A 59 1.48 5.16 12.45
N SER A 60 1.35 3.95 13.05
CA SER A 60 2.15 3.55 14.21
C SER A 60 3.64 3.47 13.89
N ASP A 61 3.99 2.96 12.73
CA ASP A 61 5.37 2.74 12.34
C ASP A 61 6.09 4.06 11.99
N ASN A 62 5.30 5.12 11.70
CA ASN A 62 5.81 6.43 11.30
C ASN A 62 5.53 7.54 12.32
N MET A 63 4.85 7.23 13.42
CA MET A 63 4.70 8.11 14.57
C MET A 63 5.77 7.80 15.62
N GLY A 64 6.80 8.58 15.73
CA GLY A 64 7.75 8.46 16.83
C GLY A 64 9.18 8.03 16.46
N LEU A 65 9.45 7.80 15.19
CA LEU A 65 10.83 7.62 14.70
C LEU A 65 11.60 8.94 14.70
N ASP A 66 10.90 10.03 14.39
CA ASP A 66 11.38 11.40 14.55
C ASP A 66 10.52 12.11 15.59
N SER A 67 11.06 13.10 16.27
CA SER A 67 10.32 13.95 17.23
C SER A 67 9.19 14.76 16.58
N THR A 68 8.97 14.59 15.25
CA THR A 68 7.97 15.31 14.46
C THR A 68 7.15 14.35 13.63
N THR A 69 5.92 14.74 13.30
CA THR A 69 5.04 14.00 12.39
C THR A 69 5.03 14.59 10.96
N ASP A 70 6.06 15.39 10.63
CA ASP A 70 6.05 16.20 9.40
C ASP A 70 6.11 15.32 8.14
N ALA A 71 6.93 14.25 8.15
CA ALA A 71 7.00 13.30 7.04
C ALA A 71 5.68 12.57 6.84
N LEU A 72 5.05 12.10 7.93
CA LEU A 72 3.75 11.45 7.89
C LEU A 72 2.64 12.41 7.43
N MET A 73 2.73 13.69 7.79
CA MET A 73 1.80 14.73 7.32
C MET A 73 1.93 14.96 5.81
N LEU A 74 3.14 14.99 5.27
CA LEU A 74 3.36 15.08 3.82
C LEU A 74 2.77 13.87 3.10
N TYR A 75 3.03 12.67 3.62
CA TYR A 75 2.49 11.45 3.05
C TYR A 75 0.95 11.44 3.08
N ALA A 76 0.34 11.78 4.23
CA ALA A 76 -1.12 11.88 4.38
C ALA A 76 -1.74 12.90 3.41
N ARG A 77 -1.05 14.03 3.18
CA ARG A 77 -1.47 15.03 2.20
C ARG A 77 -1.40 14.50 0.76
N ALA A 78 -0.35 13.78 0.40
CA ALA A 78 -0.22 13.14 -0.91
C ALA A 78 -1.32 12.08 -1.12
N ASP A 79 -1.58 11.25 -0.10
CA ASP A 79 -2.64 10.24 -0.14
C ASP A 79 -4.03 10.89 -0.30
N LEU A 80 -4.32 12.00 0.38
CA LEU A 80 -5.56 12.76 0.18
C LEU A 80 -5.67 13.31 -1.26
N LEU A 81 -4.59 13.83 -1.82
CA LEU A 81 -4.57 14.35 -3.19
C LEU A 81 -4.84 13.22 -4.20
N SER A 82 -4.19 12.07 -4.03
CA SER A 82 -4.42 10.88 -4.84
C SER A 82 -5.87 10.39 -4.71
N TYR A 83 -6.42 10.31 -3.49
CA TYR A 83 -7.82 9.97 -3.24
C TYR A 83 -8.81 10.91 -3.96
N ARG A 84 -8.42 12.18 -4.15
CA ARG A 84 -9.19 13.19 -4.89
C ARG A 84 -8.90 13.21 -6.39
N ASN A 85 -8.20 12.20 -6.91
CA ASN A 85 -7.73 12.11 -8.30
C ASN A 85 -6.83 13.29 -8.75
N LYS A 86 -6.18 13.98 -7.80
CA LYS A 86 -5.18 15.03 -8.06
C LYS A 86 -3.78 14.42 -8.09
N ASN A 87 -3.59 13.48 -9.00
CA ASN A 87 -2.40 12.64 -9.04
C ASN A 87 -1.10 13.41 -9.28
N ASP A 88 -1.12 14.47 -10.13
CA ASP A 88 0.07 15.27 -10.38
C ASP A 88 0.47 16.09 -9.14
N ASP A 89 -0.50 16.66 -8.42
CA ASP A 89 -0.24 17.35 -7.15
C ASP A 89 0.29 16.37 -6.09
N ALA A 90 -0.23 15.14 -6.04
CA ALA A 90 0.23 14.11 -5.12
C ALA A 90 1.71 13.75 -5.37
N LEU A 91 2.11 13.57 -6.62
CA LEU A 91 3.50 13.29 -6.99
C LEU A 91 4.45 14.39 -6.54
N VAL A 92 4.09 15.67 -6.69
CA VAL A 92 4.90 16.81 -6.22
C VAL A 92 5.14 16.74 -4.70
N ILE A 93 4.12 16.32 -3.93
CA ILE A 93 4.28 16.17 -2.47
C ILE A 93 5.16 14.97 -2.12
N LEU A 94 5.02 13.83 -2.83
CA LEU A 94 5.87 12.65 -2.63
C LEU A 94 7.33 12.93 -3.00
N ASP A 95 7.59 13.65 -4.10
CA ASP A 95 8.93 14.14 -4.44
C ASP A 95 9.52 15.00 -3.30
N SER A 96 8.70 15.89 -2.71
CA SER A 96 9.12 16.71 -1.57
C SER A 96 9.48 15.86 -0.35
N LEU A 97 8.75 14.76 -0.11
CA LEU A 97 9.06 13.82 0.98
C LEU A 97 10.44 13.18 0.76
N HIS A 98 10.74 12.71 -0.45
CA HIS A 98 12.04 12.13 -0.79
C HIS A 98 13.21 13.12 -0.61
N ILE A 99 12.98 14.39 -0.92
CA ILE A 99 14.00 15.45 -0.79
C ILE A 99 14.24 15.84 0.67
N LEU A 100 13.17 16.02 1.44
CA LEU A 100 13.25 16.52 2.82
C LEU A 100 13.56 15.42 3.83
N TYR A 101 13.14 14.18 3.55
CA TYR A 101 13.24 13.03 4.46
C TYR A 101 13.81 11.78 3.77
N PRO A 102 15.00 11.83 3.14
CA PRO A 102 15.53 10.77 2.29
C PRO A 102 15.85 9.46 3.02
N ASN A 103 15.95 9.48 4.34
CA ASN A 103 16.22 8.29 5.16
C ASN A 103 15.05 7.91 6.09
N HIS A 104 13.87 8.48 5.86
CA HIS A 104 12.68 8.16 6.64
C HIS A 104 12.07 6.83 6.20
N SER A 105 11.45 6.10 7.13
CA SER A 105 10.74 4.84 6.84
C SER A 105 9.64 4.96 5.78
N LEU A 106 9.06 6.14 5.56
CA LEU A 106 8.07 6.40 4.53
C LEU A 106 8.61 6.49 3.10
N VAL A 107 9.91 6.37 2.88
CA VAL A 107 10.51 6.53 1.54
C VAL A 107 10.04 5.44 0.57
N ASP A 108 10.01 4.20 1.02
CA ASP A 108 9.52 3.07 0.23
C ASP A 108 8.00 3.10 0.08
N ASP A 109 7.24 3.45 1.13
CA ASP A 109 5.79 3.71 1.04
C ASP A 109 5.47 4.81 0.01
N ALA A 110 6.28 5.87 -0.05
CA ALA A 110 6.12 6.95 -1.02
C ALA A 110 6.33 6.44 -2.45
N TRP A 111 7.38 5.65 -2.73
CA TRP A 111 7.57 5.01 -4.04
C TRP A 111 6.43 4.05 -4.38
N TYR A 112 5.91 3.32 -3.39
CA TYR A 112 4.77 2.43 -3.61
C TYR A 112 3.52 3.22 -4.01
N LYS A 113 3.26 4.35 -3.34
CA LYS A 113 2.18 5.26 -3.70
C LYS A 113 2.37 5.88 -5.08
N GLU A 114 3.58 6.28 -5.44
CA GLU A 114 3.92 6.75 -6.78
C GLU A 114 3.65 5.67 -7.84
N ALA A 115 4.03 4.41 -7.56
CA ALA A 115 3.75 3.30 -8.46
C ALA A 115 2.25 3.11 -8.70
N GLN A 116 1.43 3.18 -7.64
CA GLN A 116 -0.03 3.15 -7.76
C GLN A 116 -0.57 4.31 -8.61
N ILE A 117 0.00 5.51 -8.48
CA ILE A 117 -0.37 6.65 -9.32
C ILE A 117 0.06 6.42 -10.77
N MET A 118 1.21 5.80 -11.02
CA MET A 118 1.66 5.46 -12.37
C MET A 118 0.77 4.42 -13.04
N ASP A 119 0.24 3.42 -12.31
CA ASP A 119 -0.78 2.50 -12.84
C ASP A 119 -2.04 3.26 -13.27
N MET A 120 -2.57 4.16 -12.41
CA MET A 120 -3.73 4.99 -12.76
C MET A 120 -3.47 5.85 -14.01
N LYS A 121 -2.25 6.32 -14.21
CA LYS A 121 -1.81 7.08 -15.41
C LYS A 121 -1.46 6.16 -16.58
N ARG A 122 -1.48 4.85 -16.41
CA ARG A 122 -1.07 3.82 -17.39
C ARG A 122 0.39 3.98 -17.85
N ASN A 123 1.24 4.51 -16.98
CA ASN A 123 2.67 4.62 -17.21
C ASN A 123 3.40 3.41 -16.60
N TYR A 124 3.21 2.26 -17.21
CA TYR A 124 3.69 0.96 -16.71
C TYR A 124 5.22 0.85 -16.62
N VAL A 125 5.94 1.61 -17.43
CA VAL A 125 7.42 1.63 -17.37
C VAL A 125 7.90 2.35 -16.11
N ALA A 126 7.28 3.48 -15.75
CA ALA A 126 7.60 4.19 -14.53
C ALA A 126 7.16 3.37 -13.29
N GLU A 127 6.00 2.71 -13.36
CA GLU A 127 5.50 1.82 -12.31
C GLU A 127 6.49 0.69 -12.03
N ASP A 128 6.98 -0.02 -13.06
CA ASP A 128 8.01 -1.08 -12.91
C ASP A 128 9.29 -0.56 -12.26
N SER A 129 9.74 0.62 -12.69
CA SER A 129 10.93 1.26 -12.13
C SER A 129 10.78 1.57 -10.64
N LEU A 130 9.61 2.03 -10.21
CA LEU A 130 9.32 2.36 -8.81
C LEU A 130 9.29 1.12 -7.92
N TYR A 131 8.64 0.04 -8.34
CA TYR A 131 8.73 -1.24 -7.61
C TYR A 131 10.17 -1.76 -7.57
N GLY A 132 10.93 -1.58 -8.66
CA GLY A 132 12.36 -1.91 -8.69
C GLY A 132 13.18 -1.11 -7.68
N LYS A 133 12.90 0.17 -7.48
CA LYS A 133 13.56 1.02 -6.47
C LYS A 133 13.30 0.53 -5.04
N ILE A 134 12.05 0.18 -4.70
CA ILE A 134 11.69 -0.36 -3.38
C ILE A 134 12.52 -1.59 -3.07
N LEU A 135 12.57 -2.55 -4.00
CA LEU A 135 13.31 -3.82 -3.85
C LEU A 135 14.82 -3.63 -3.75
N ALA A 136 15.36 -2.59 -4.36
CA ALA A 136 16.79 -2.25 -4.30
C ALA A 136 17.16 -1.45 -3.05
N TYR A 137 16.22 -0.67 -2.51
CA TYR A 137 16.43 0.18 -1.34
C TYR A 137 16.49 -0.66 -0.06
N ASP A 138 15.48 -1.46 0.19
CA ASP A 138 15.45 -2.39 1.31
C ASP A 138 14.60 -3.63 0.97
N SER A 139 15.28 -4.75 0.75
CA SER A 139 14.62 -6.03 0.49
C SER A 139 13.97 -6.66 1.73
N ALA A 140 14.24 -6.12 2.91
CA ALA A 140 13.63 -6.54 4.18
C ALA A 140 12.48 -5.61 4.62
N SER A 141 12.18 -4.57 3.84
CA SER A 141 11.02 -3.69 4.06
C SER A 141 9.73 -4.49 4.13
N VAL A 142 8.81 -4.05 4.97
CA VAL A 142 7.48 -4.68 5.16
C VAL A 142 6.69 -4.74 3.86
N ILE A 143 6.92 -3.80 2.93
CA ILE A 143 6.21 -3.75 1.63
C ILE A 143 6.99 -4.37 0.47
N ALA A 144 8.15 -4.99 0.73
CA ALA A 144 8.99 -5.53 -0.34
C ALA A 144 8.33 -6.70 -1.08
N ASP A 145 7.63 -7.58 -0.36
CA ASP A 145 6.88 -8.69 -0.97
C ASP A 145 5.64 -8.19 -1.75
N ASP A 146 4.94 -7.16 -1.25
CA ASP A 146 3.87 -6.47 -1.97
C ASP A 146 4.41 -5.87 -3.29
N ALA A 147 5.51 -5.12 -3.21
CA ALA A 147 6.13 -4.50 -4.39
C ALA A 147 6.56 -5.56 -5.42
N LEU A 148 7.14 -6.67 -4.96
CA LEU A 148 7.56 -7.77 -5.84
C LEU A 148 6.36 -8.47 -6.49
N TYR A 149 5.27 -8.69 -5.74
CA TYR A 149 4.04 -9.27 -6.27
C TYR A 149 3.39 -8.36 -7.30
N GLN A 150 3.23 -7.08 -7.01
CA GLN A 150 2.64 -6.11 -7.95
C GLN A 150 3.48 -5.97 -9.21
N ARG A 151 4.82 -5.97 -9.06
CA ARG A 151 5.73 -5.96 -10.19
C ARG A 151 5.57 -7.18 -11.10
N ALA A 152 5.45 -8.37 -10.51
CA ALA A 152 5.20 -9.60 -11.25
C ALA A 152 3.86 -9.56 -12.00
N LEU A 153 2.81 -9.06 -11.33
CA LEU A 153 1.48 -8.91 -11.90
C LEU A 153 1.46 -7.89 -13.05
N LEU A 154 2.20 -6.80 -12.93
CA LEU A 154 2.38 -5.78 -13.96
C LEU A 154 2.99 -6.38 -15.24
N HIS A 155 4.09 -7.16 -15.11
CA HIS A 155 4.72 -7.84 -16.22
C HIS A 155 3.81 -8.88 -16.86
N GLU A 156 3.03 -9.64 -16.05
CA GLU A 156 2.07 -10.61 -16.56
C GLU A 156 0.94 -9.96 -17.36
N THR A 157 0.35 -8.88 -16.83
CA THR A 157 -0.97 -8.41 -17.28
C THR A 157 -0.93 -7.17 -18.17
N LYS A 158 0.08 -6.33 -18.02
CA LYS A 158 0.17 -5.03 -18.72
C LYS A 158 1.34 -4.97 -19.70
N LEU A 159 2.50 -5.45 -19.30
CA LEU A 159 3.71 -5.43 -20.13
C LEU A 159 3.80 -6.65 -21.05
N ASN A 160 2.97 -7.70 -20.82
CA ASN A 160 2.97 -8.97 -21.56
C ASN A 160 4.36 -9.66 -21.59
N ASP A 161 5.18 -9.44 -20.58
CA ASP A 161 6.50 -10.05 -20.42
C ASP A 161 6.39 -11.27 -19.49
N LYS A 162 5.98 -12.39 -20.08
CA LYS A 162 5.81 -13.66 -19.35
C LYS A 162 7.10 -14.17 -18.73
N ALA A 163 8.25 -13.92 -19.39
CA ALA A 163 9.54 -14.40 -18.90
C ALA A 163 9.92 -13.66 -17.61
N LYS A 164 9.75 -12.34 -17.60
CA LYS A 164 10.02 -11.54 -16.41
C LYS A 164 9.00 -11.80 -15.30
N ALA A 165 7.73 -11.98 -15.64
CA ALA A 165 6.70 -12.35 -14.65
C ALA A 165 7.02 -13.68 -13.95
N LEU A 166 7.47 -14.70 -14.70
CA LEU A 166 7.92 -15.99 -14.13
C LEU A 166 9.08 -15.81 -13.17
N GLU A 167 10.11 -15.06 -13.54
CA GLU A 167 11.26 -14.76 -12.68
C GLU A 167 10.81 -14.09 -11.38
N LEU A 168 9.97 -13.06 -11.47
CA LEU A 168 9.51 -12.29 -10.30
C LEU A 168 8.62 -13.11 -9.36
N TYR A 169 7.70 -13.96 -9.89
CA TYR A 169 6.93 -14.87 -9.06
C TYR A 169 7.80 -15.93 -8.38
N GLN A 170 8.81 -16.46 -9.07
CA GLN A 170 9.77 -17.38 -8.48
C GLN A 170 10.57 -16.70 -7.36
N ASP A 171 11.03 -15.48 -7.59
CA ASP A 171 11.74 -14.67 -6.59
C ASP A 171 10.89 -14.47 -5.33
N LEU A 172 9.61 -14.14 -5.49
CA LEU A 172 8.70 -13.98 -4.35
C LEU A 172 8.57 -15.28 -3.55
N ILE A 173 8.35 -16.40 -4.22
CA ILE A 173 8.19 -17.72 -3.56
C ILE A 173 9.44 -18.10 -2.76
N VAL A 174 10.63 -17.73 -3.25
CA VAL A 174 11.92 -18.09 -2.66
C VAL A 174 12.35 -17.10 -1.59
N LYS A 175 12.27 -15.80 -1.87
CA LYS A 175 12.79 -14.74 -0.99
C LYS A 175 11.83 -14.40 0.15
N TYR A 176 10.51 -14.53 -0.08
CA TYR A 176 9.46 -14.17 0.88
C TYR A 176 8.51 -15.34 1.17
N PRO A 177 8.99 -16.46 1.71
CA PRO A 177 8.17 -17.67 1.90
C PRO A 177 7.00 -17.49 2.88
N GLY A 178 7.06 -16.47 3.74
CA GLY A 178 5.99 -16.07 4.68
C GLY A 178 4.96 -15.09 4.11
N SER A 179 5.16 -14.60 2.87
CA SER A 179 4.25 -13.64 2.24
C SER A 179 2.86 -14.22 2.01
N VAL A 180 1.85 -13.40 2.19
CA VAL A 180 0.44 -13.74 1.88
C VAL A 180 0.23 -14.03 0.39
N PHE A 181 1.11 -13.54 -0.47
CA PHE A 181 1.05 -13.74 -1.92
C PHE A 181 1.67 -15.04 -2.42
N VAL A 182 2.34 -15.83 -1.56
CA VAL A 182 3.07 -17.05 -1.98
C VAL A 182 2.15 -18.07 -2.65
N VAL A 183 0.94 -18.28 -2.11
CA VAL A 183 0.00 -19.25 -2.66
C VAL A 183 -0.46 -18.85 -4.06
N GLU A 184 -0.81 -17.59 -4.24
CA GLU A 184 -1.23 -17.06 -5.53
C GLU A 184 -0.08 -17.02 -6.53
N SER A 185 1.11 -16.61 -6.10
CA SER A 185 2.31 -16.60 -6.93
C SER A 185 2.68 -18.00 -7.44
N ARG A 186 2.51 -19.04 -6.62
CA ARG A 186 2.71 -20.44 -7.07
C ARG A 186 1.72 -20.84 -8.16
N LYS A 187 0.44 -20.45 -8.04
CA LYS A 187 -0.56 -20.72 -9.08
C LYS A 187 -0.20 -20.03 -10.39
N LYS A 188 0.11 -18.73 -10.32
CA LYS A 188 0.47 -17.92 -11.47
C LYS A 188 1.75 -18.43 -12.15
N TYR A 189 2.77 -18.75 -11.37
CA TYR A 189 4.02 -19.34 -11.85
C TYR A 189 3.78 -20.64 -12.63
N ARG A 190 2.97 -21.56 -12.07
CA ARG A 190 2.62 -22.82 -12.74
C ARG A 190 1.82 -22.59 -14.02
N ALA A 191 0.81 -21.71 -13.98
CA ALA A 191 0.00 -21.37 -15.13
C ALA A 191 0.86 -20.79 -16.28
N LEU A 192 1.75 -19.85 -15.97
CA LEU A 192 2.64 -19.24 -16.96
C LEU A 192 3.65 -20.24 -17.53
N ARG A 193 4.10 -21.22 -16.74
CA ARG A 193 4.97 -22.30 -17.16
C ARG A 193 4.27 -23.34 -18.04
N GLY A 194 2.94 -23.36 -18.05
CA GLY A 194 2.14 -24.33 -18.81
C GLY A 194 1.86 -25.65 -18.04
N ASP A 195 2.00 -25.65 -16.73
CA ASP A 195 1.66 -26.82 -15.92
C ASP A 195 0.14 -27.03 -15.89
N VAL A 196 -0.28 -28.29 -15.96
CA VAL A 196 -1.69 -28.66 -15.76
C VAL A 196 -2.04 -28.41 -14.28
N LEU A 197 -2.90 -27.44 -14.03
CA LEU A 197 -3.44 -27.19 -12.69
C LEU A 197 -4.58 -28.19 -12.45
N ASN A 198 -4.32 -29.21 -11.65
CA ASN A 198 -5.37 -30.13 -11.15
C ASN A 198 -6.03 -29.50 -9.93
#